data_8ddd5de87153b86efa285b938c05dafa
#
_entry.id   8ddd5de87153b86efa285b938c05dafa
#
_cell.length_a   1.000
_cell.length_b   1.000
_cell.length_c   1.000
_cell.angle_alpha   90.00
_cell.angle_beta   90.00
_cell.angle_gamma   90.00
#
_symmetry.space_group_name_H-M   'P 1'
#
loop_
_entity.id
_entity.type
_entity.pdbx_description
1 polymer ?
#
loop_
_entity_poly.entity_id
_entity_poly.type
_entity_poly.pdbx_seq_one_letter_code
_entity_poly.pdbx_strand_id
1 'polypeptide(L)'
;MSKADKIFFAICLLHFCLLPFAAEEADTVTVFTGSAEPAKNRYVLVVGAYDWGPVSDTVILNTGKTFSVDAVRAKDFEVTKIFAPEEQARRGSGFSKGERDVVDAYLSDSRGNKIEGEGNHITLKLSVEPEESSGNPFIKAVFYTGTLYGLKIENEKLGFTIKKRSAAVCPEAARFTMFDFTPGDTDMQYAFWTPTNSDQSDKKIPLIVWFHGIAEGGNNPYMPILGTKAVNLAGQKIQSYFENGAAVLVPQAPTAWLESTSAGAGGTRLWVPVDIEGTAKNILKPFLKTANAIFKTDLKIKSDKKNPVASVSYYTTAVKGLIDECIAKHPYIDTDRIYVGGCSAGGYMTLNMLLQYPGFFAAAFPVCEAYPDKKITDSQLGELAKVPLWFTRSKDDETIKMEKHDGATVARLRKLHPEDLHYVVYDNVLDLSGAYKDKKGNPYRFDGHASWIYVLNDDVEDAGVKLFAWLASHRR
;
A
#
# COMPACT_ATOMS: atom_id res chain seq x y z
N MET A 1 13.03 -21.91 -29.40
CA MET A 1 12.34 -21.13 -28.37
C MET A 1 11.35 -20.19 -29.07
N SER A 2 10.09 -20.30 -28.76
CA SER A 2 9.03 -19.41 -29.27
C SER A 2 9.22 -17.98 -28.74
N LYS A 3 8.53 -17.00 -29.36
CA LYS A 3 8.56 -15.60 -28.89
C LYS A 3 7.99 -15.47 -27.45
N ALA A 4 7.11 -16.40 -27.07
CA ALA A 4 6.55 -16.54 -25.71
C ALA A 4 7.59 -17.06 -24.72
N ASP A 5 8.43 -18.03 -25.13
CA ASP A 5 9.52 -18.58 -24.29
C ASP A 5 10.59 -17.53 -23.99
N LYS A 6 10.84 -16.61 -24.95
CA LYS A 6 11.79 -15.49 -24.75
C LYS A 6 11.24 -14.44 -23.80
N ILE A 7 9.92 -14.22 -23.79
CA ILE A 7 9.24 -13.30 -22.87
C ILE A 7 9.21 -13.90 -21.46
N PHE A 8 8.93 -15.21 -21.35
CA PHE A 8 9.00 -15.95 -20.09
C PHE A 8 10.43 -15.99 -19.52
N PHE A 9 11.42 -16.24 -20.35
CA PHE A 9 12.84 -16.21 -19.95
C PHE A 9 13.26 -14.79 -19.51
N ALA A 10 12.74 -13.74 -20.15
CA ALA A 10 13.01 -12.36 -19.75
C ALA A 10 12.30 -11.99 -18.42
N ILE A 11 11.10 -12.52 -18.14
CA ILE A 11 10.38 -12.29 -16.88
C ILE A 11 11.00 -13.15 -15.76
N CYS A 12 11.42 -14.39 -16.05
CA CYS A 12 12.17 -15.22 -15.08
C CYS A 12 13.61 -14.72 -14.86
N LEU A 13 14.27 -14.17 -15.88
CA LEU A 13 15.56 -13.49 -15.70
C LEU A 13 15.43 -12.22 -14.85
N LEU A 14 14.26 -11.57 -14.84
CA LEU A 14 13.98 -10.47 -13.92
C LEU A 14 13.94 -10.89 -12.45
N HIS A 15 13.53 -12.12 -12.17
CA HIS A 15 13.64 -12.70 -10.82
C HIS A 15 15.07 -13.16 -10.51
N PHE A 16 15.85 -13.55 -11.52
CA PHE A 16 17.20 -14.08 -11.34
C PHE A 16 18.33 -13.06 -11.62
N CYS A 17 18.10 -12.05 -12.45
CA CYS A 17 19.12 -11.03 -12.75
C CYS A 17 19.11 -9.82 -11.79
N LEU A 18 18.30 -9.86 -10.73
CA LEU A 18 18.41 -8.97 -9.58
C LEU A 18 19.19 -9.60 -8.43
N LEU A 19 20.03 -10.62 -8.72
CA LEU A 19 21.09 -11.00 -7.79
C LEU A 19 22.09 -9.84 -7.74
N PRO A 20 22.43 -9.36 -6.55
CA PRO A 20 23.32 -8.21 -6.39
C PRO A 20 24.72 -8.58 -6.85
N PHE A 21 25.18 -8.00 -7.95
CA PHE A 21 26.61 -7.83 -8.11
C PHE A 21 27.07 -6.79 -7.09
N ALA A 22 27.98 -7.21 -6.24
CA ALA A 22 28.64 -6.54 -5.17
C ALA A 22 28.61 -4.99 -5.22
N ALA A 23 27.51 -4.40 -4.68
CA ALA A 23 27.63 -3.17 -3.95
C ALA A 23 27.97 -3.59 -2.51
N GLU A 24 28.99 -3.02 -1.92
CA GLU A 24 29.28 -3.18 -0.49
C GLU A 24 27.99 -2.97 0.30
N GLU A 25 27.53 -4.04 0.97
CA GLU A 25 26.29 -4.11 1.76
C GLU A 25 25.01 -3.76 0.95
N ALA A 26 24.57 -4.69 0.05
CA ALA A 26 23.18 -4.72 -0.37
C ALA A 26 22.34 -5.03 0.88
N ASP A 27 21.66 -4.00 1.39
CA ASP A 27 20.76 -4.14 2.52
C ASP A 27 19.73 -5.25 2.20
N THR A 28 19.74 -6.29 3.00
CA THR A 28 18.64 -7.26 3.12
C THR A 28 17.31 -6.50 3.22
N VAL A 29 16.20 -7.16 2.89
CA VAL A 29 14.85 -6.61 3.04
C VAL A 29 14.77 -5.80 4.34
N THR A 30 14.46 -4.51 4.23
CA THR A 30 14.46 -3.61 5.38
C THR A 30 13.36 -4.01 6.35
N VAL A 31 13.71 -4.25 7.60
CA VAL A 31 12.74 -4.42 8.68
C VAL A 31 12.58 -3.08 9.39
N PHE A 32 11.34 -2.59 9.47
CA PHE A 32 11.06 -1.40 10.24
C PHE A 32 10.97 -1.71 11.73
N THR A 33 11.57 -0.84 12.52
CA THR A 33 11.47 -0.86 13.99
C THR A 33 10.61 0.29 14.49
N GLY A 34 10.09 0.18 15.72
CA GLY A 34 9.32 1.26 16.36
C GLY A 34 10.19 2.42 16.82
N SER A 35 11.47 2.15 17.11
CA SER A 35 12.47 3.15 17.47
C SER A 35 13.88 2.60 17.24
N ALA A 36 14.85 3.48 17.02
CA ALA A 36 16.25 3.11 16.91
C ALA A 36 17.13 4.33 17.23
N GLU A 37 18.40 4.07 17.55
CA GLU A 37 19.43 5.09 17.78
C GLU A 37 20.55 4.94 16.75
N PRO A 38 21.08 6.04 16.17
CA PRO A 38 22.13 5.95 15.18
C PRO A 38 23.48 5.64 15.83
N ALA A 39 24.18 4.64 15.31
CA ALA A 39 25.58 4.40 15.68
C ALA A 39 26.47 5.57 15.19
N LYS A 40 27.67 5.69 15.72
CA LYS A 40 28.63 6.76 15.37
C LYS A 40 28.86 6.81 13.85
N ASN A 41 28.81 8.01 13.27
CA ASN A 41 28.94 8.29 11.84
C ASN A 41 27.90 7.54 10.98
N ARG A 42 26.70 7.36 11.52
CA ARG A 42 25.55 6.75 10.83
C ARG A 42 24.29 7.57 11.05
N TYR A 43 23.24 7.20 10.32
CA TYR A 43 21.91 7.79 10.50
C TYR A 43 20.84 6.73 10.75
N VAL A 44 19.78 7.15 11.39
CA VAL A 44 18.47 6.46 11.41
C VAL A 44 17.55 7.19 10.46
N LEU A 45 16.87 6.44 9.57
CA LEU A 45 15.84 6.95 8.68
C LEU A 45 14.48 6.73 9.33
N VAL A 46 13.72 7.80 9.51
CA VAL A 46 12.31 7.72 9.94
C VAL A 46 11.42 7.85 8.71
N VAL A 47 10.45 6.96 8.62
CA VAL A 47 9.48 6.89 7.54
C VAL A 47 8.09 7.02 8.15
N GLY A 48 7.33 8.00 7.69
CA GLY A 48 5.92 8.18 8.04
C GLY A 48 4.99 7.53 7.01
N ALA A 49 3.79 7.16 7.46
CA ALA A 49 2.71 6.69 6.61
C ALA A 49 1.80 7.88 6.25
N TYR A 50 1.79 8.26 4.98
CA TYR A 50 1.01 9.38 4.46
C TYR A 50 -0.10 8.89 3.53
N ASP A 51 -1.06 9.75 3.22
CA ASP A 51 -2.24 9.40 2.41
C ASP A 51 -1.87 9.00 0.96
N TRP A 52 -0.69 9.41 0.49
CA TRP A 52 -0.12 9.06 -0.82
C TRP A 52 1.01 8.03 -0.76
N GLY A 53 1.24 7.42 0.41
CA GLY A 53 2.24 6.37 0.62
C GLY A 53 3.32 6.70 1.64
N PRO A 54 4.34 5.85 1.78
CA PRO A 54 5.43 6.05 2.72
C PRO A 54 6.35 7.19 2.28
N VAL A 55 6.75 8.05 3.23
CA VAL A 55 7.67 9.16 2.98
C VAL A 55 8.79 9.16 4.03
N SER A 56 10.03 9.32 3.58
CA SER A 56 11.16 9.64 4.47
C SER A 56 11.01 11.09 4.96
N ASP A 57 10.60 11.27 6.20
CA ASP A 57 10.30 12.60 6.75
C ASP A 57 11.34 13.10 7.74
N THR A 58 12.15 12.21 8.34
CA THR A 58 13.12 12.56 9.36
C THR A 58 14.39 11.72 9.24
N VAL A 59 15.53 12.35 9.48
CA VAL A 59 16.83 11.70 9.58
C VAL A 59 17.47 12.08 10.90
N ILE A 60 17.85 11.10 11.71
CA ILE A 60 18.59 11.32 12.97
C ILE A 60 20.05 10.91 12.75
N LEU A 61 20.96 11.84 12.89
CA LEU A 61 22.39 11.65 12.65
C LEU A 61 23.14 11.48 13.96
N ASN A 62 24.10 10.57 14.01
CA ASN A 62 25.20 10.60 15.01
C ASN A 62 26.49 10.98 14.28
N THR A 63 26.90 12.20 14.43
CA THR A 63 28.06 12.74 13.72
C THR A 63 29.41 12.29 14.33
N GLY A 64 29.38 11.74 15.55
CA GLY A 64 30.59 11.40 16.32
C GLY A 64 31.40 12.60 16.75
N LYS A 65 30.97 13.84 16.47
CA LYS A 65 31.57 15.10 16.87
C LYS A 65 30.54 15.93 17.64
N THR A 66 30.95 16.69 18.62
CA THR A 66 30.07 17.57 19.40
C THR A 66 29.94 18.92 18.72
N PHE A 67 28.75 19.45 18.66
CA PHE A 67 28.39 20.76 18.12
C PHE A 67 27.50 21.50 19.11
N SER A 68 27.55 22.84 19.06
CA SER A 68 26.61 23.69 19.77
C SER A 68 25.32 23.88 19.00
N VAL A 69 24.23 24.22 19.68
CA VAL A 69 22.90 24.43 19.07
C VAL A 69 22.95 25.50 17.96
N ASP A 70 23.74 26.57 18.13
CA ASP A 70 23.85 27.66 17.15
C ASP A 70 24.58 27.27 15.86
N ALA A 71 25.32 26.15 15.86
CA ALA A 71 26.06 25.67 14.70
C ALA A 71 25.16 24.92 13.70
N VAL A 72 23.98 24.45 14.12
CA VAL A 72 23.08 23.59 13.32
C VAL A 72 22.04 24.44 12.61
N ARG A 73 22.07 24.46 11.28
CA ARG A 73 21.10 25.22 10.44
C ARG A 73 20.65 24.39 9.25
N ALA A 74 19.34 24.29 8.99
CA ALA A 74 18.76 23.50 7.92
C ALA A 74 19.39 23.77 6.54
N LYS A 75 19.60 25.04 6.19
CA LYS A 75 20.16 25.48 4.89
C LYS A 75 21.59 25.03 4.59
N ASP A 76 22.31 24.52 5.59
CA ASP A 76 23.70 24.09 5.47
C ASP A 76 23.81 22.57 5.23
N PHE A 77 22.66 21.86 5.12
CA PHE A 77 22.60 20.43 4.83
C PHE A 77 22.18 20.17 3.39
N GLU A 78 22.87 19.23 2.75
CA GLU A 78 22.48 18.63 1.49
C GLU A 78 22.14 17.16 1.73
N VAL A 79 20.92 16.74 1.34
CA VAL A 79 20.45 15.36 1.46
C VAL A 79 20.07 14.84 0.08
N THR A 80 20.73 13.77 -0.37
CA THR A 80 20.46 13.17 -1.67
C THR A 80 20.29 11.64 -1.56
N LYS A 81 19.41 11.07 -2.36
CA LYS A 81 19.29 9.61 -2.50
C LYS A 81 20.50 9.05 -3.21
N ILE A 82 20.95 7.89 -2.75
CA ILE A 82 22.00 7.10 -3.41
C ILE A 82 21.29 6.12 -4.34
N PHE A 83 21.48 6.29 -5.65
CA PHE A 83 20.95 5.39 -6.65
C PHE A 83 22.00 4.36 -7.06
N ALA A 84 21.56 3.12 -7.35
CA ALA A 84 22.45 2.15 -7.96
C ALA A 84 22.92 2.65 -9.35
N PRO A 85 24.17 2.31 -9.78
CA PRO A 85 24.72 2.78 -11.05
C PRO A 85 23.81 2.51 -12.27
N GLU A 86 23.15 1.35 -12.32
CA GLU A 86 22.22 0.97 -13.38
C GLU A 86 20.94 1.80 -13.36
N GLU A 87 20.47 2.18 -12.19
CA GLU A 87 19.31 3.07 -12.04
C GLU A 87 19.67 4.49 -12.45
N GLN A 88 20.84 4.96 -12.05
CA GLN A 88 21.34 6.28 -12.42
C GLN A 88 21.54 6.41 -13.94
N ALA A 89 22.06 5.37 -14.58
CA ALA A 89 22.20 5.29 -16.05
C ALA A 89 20.85 5.32 -16.78
N ARG A 90 19.82 4.67 -16.23
CA ARG A 90 18.46 4.65 -16.79
C ARG A 90 17.70 5.96 -16.63
N ARG A 91 17.98 6.73 -15.59
CA ARG A 91 17.30 8.00 -15.30
C ARG A 91 17.61 9.10 -16.30
N GLY A 92 18.79 9.06 -16.93
CA GLY A 92 19.20 10.10 -17.88
C GLY A 92 19.39 11.49 -17.24
N SER A 93 19.77 12.49 -18.03
CA SER A 93 20.05 13.85 -17.56
C SER A 93 18.82 14.70 -17.19
N GLY A 94 17.60 14.19 -17.40
CA GLY A 94 16.34 14.92 -17.15
C GLY A 94 15.59 14.48 -15.87
N PHE A 95 16.10 13.50 -15.12
CA PHE A 95 15.45 13.04 -13.90
C PHE A 95 16.02 13.74 -12.65
N SER A 96 15.17 13.88 -11.63
CA SER A 96 15.53 14.40 -10.31
C SER A 96 16.81 13.71 -9.80
N LYS A 97 17.76 14.48 -9.30
CA LYS A 97 18.98 13.98 -8.63
C LYS A 97 18.67 13.23 -7.34
N GLY A 98 17.40 13.15 -6.94
CA GLY A 98 16.98 12.55 -5.67
C GLY A 98 17.27 13.45 -4.48
N GLU A 99 17.41 14.73 -4.71
CA GLU A 99 17.54 15.75 -3.65
C GLU A 99 16.30 15.72 -2.76
N ARG A 100 16.54 15.91 -1.44
CA ARG A 100 15.52 16.02 -0.41
C ARG A 100 15.71 17.33 0.32
N ASP A 101 14.73 18.20 0.29
CA ASP A 101 14.77 19.49 0.97
C ASP A 101 14.73 19.30 2.48
N VAL A 102 15.66 19.95 3.17
CA VAL A 102 15.73 20.00 4.63
C VAL A 102 14.98 21.23 5.11
N VAL A 103 13.79 21.01 5.68
CA VAL A 103 12.91 22.11 6.13
C VAL A 103 13.21 22.56 7.55
N ASP A 104 13.80 21.68 8.38
CA ASP A 104 14.28 22.01 9.72
C ASP A 104 15.47 21.15 10.09
N ALA A 105 16.38 21.69 10.94
CA ALA A 105 17.52 20.97 11.49
C ALA A 105 17.83 21.50 12.90
N TYR A 106 18.03 20.60 13.84
CA TYR A 106 18.32 20.94 15.22
C TYR A 106 19.19 19.90 15.90
N LEU A 107 19.89 20.34 16.95
CA LEU A 107 20.63 19.47 17.84
C LEU A 107 19.64 18.61 18.64
N SER A 108 19.90 17.30 18.71
CA SER A 108 18.98 16.35 19.33
C SER A 108 19.69 15.35 20.24
N ASP A 109 18.89 14.59 21.01
CA ASP A 109 19.33 13.35 21.60
C ASP A 109 19.38 12.22 20.54
N SER A 110 19.76 11.01 20.93
CA SER A 110 19.85 9.84 20.05
C SER A 110 18.51 9.38 19.49
N ARG A 111 17.39 9.87 20.03
CA ARG A 111 16.02 9.55 19.59
C ARG A 111 15.36 10.65 18.79
N GLY A 112 16.11 11.75 18.54
CA GLY A 112 15.61 12.88 17.74
C GLY A 112 14.85 13.93 18.53
N ASN A 113 14.82 13.87 19.85
CA ASN A 113 14.24 14.94 20.67
C ASN A 113 15.19 16.13 20.74
N LYS A 114 14.66 17.33 20.51
CA LYS A 114 15.45 18.56 20.54
C LYS A 114 16.10 18.77 21.92
N ILE A 115 17.36 19.17 21.93
CA ILE A 115 18.11 19.46 23.15
C ILE A 115 18.72 20.88 23.08
N GLU A 116 19.08 21.42 24.23
CA GLU A 116 19.83 22.66 24.38
C GLU A 116 21.33 22.37 24.63
N GLY A 117 22.16 23.36 24.40
CA GLY A 117 23.62 23.31 24.70
C GLY A 117 24.42 22.61 23.60
N GLU A 118 25.07 21.50 23.94
CA GLU A 118 25.98 20.79 23.04
C GLU A 118 25.60 19.31 22.92
N GLY A 119 25.88 18.71 21.75
CA GLY A 119 25.61 17.30 21.49
C GLY A 119 26.21 16.82 20.18
N ASN A 120 26.11 15.52 19.95
CA ASN A 120 26.65 14.85 18.76
C ASN A 120 25.60 14.25 17.86
N HIS A 121 24.32 14.43 18.18
CA HIS A 121 23.20 14.01 17.34
C HIS A 121 22.52 15.25 16.73
N ILE A 122 22.14 15.13 15.46
CA ILE A 122 21.42 16.16 14.72
C ILE A 122 20.21 15.51 14.07
N THR A 123 19.05 16.12 14.25
CA THR A 123 17.82 15.69 13.56
C THR A 123 17.53 16.65 12.41
N LEU A 124 17.30 16.08 11.23
CA LEU A 124 16.85 16.78 10.04
C LEU A 124 15.39 16.44 9.77
N LYS A 125 14.54 17.43 9.56
CA LYS A 125 13.20 17.28 9.02
C LYS A 125 13.26 17.50 7.51
N LEU A 126 12.74 16.52 6.77
CA LEU A 126 12.70 16.58 5.32
C LEU A 126 11.31 17.06 4.85
N SER A 127 11.28 17.69 3.70
CA SER A 127 10.02 18.12 3.07
C SER A 127 9.08 16.92 2.87
N VAL A 128 7.80 17.13 3.13
CA VAL A 128 6.73 16.15 2.95
C VAL A 128 5.58 16.82 2.22
N GLU A 129 5.54 16.60 0.90
CA GLU A 129 4.52 17.16 0.05
C GLU A 129 3.86 16.07 -0.83
N PRO A 130 2.54 16.11 -1.04
CA PRO A 130 1.83 15.10 -1.83
C PRO A 130 2.37 14.95 -3.27
N GLU A 131 2.87 16.03 -3.87
CA GLU A 131 3.42 16.04 -5.22
C GLU A 131 4.88 15.58 -5.29
N GLU A 132 5.55 15.43 -4.14
CA GLU A 132 6.98 15.12 -4.08
C GLU A 132 7.25 13.61 -4.18
N SER A 133 7.44 13.12 -5.41
CA SER A 133 7.76 11.71 -5.66
C SER A 133 9.10 11.24 -5.06
N SER A 134 10.00 12.19 -4.74
CA SER A 134 11.28 11.90 -4.11
C SER A 134 11.15 11.45 -2.65
N GLY A 135 10.00 11.68 -2.01
CA GLY A 135 9.73 11.30 -0.62
C GLY A 135 9.70 9.81 -0.36
N ASN A 136 9.20 8.99 -1.31
CA ASN A 136 9.08 7.56 -1.11
C ASN A 136 10.46 6.89 -0.91
N PRO A 137 10.67 6.16 0.21
CA PRO A 137 11.97 5.59 0.54
C PRO A 137 12.31 4.30 -0.21
N PHE A 138 11.33 3.58 -0.75
CA PHE A 138 11.54 2.28 -1.36
C PHE A 138 12.08 2.37 -2.78
N ILE A 139 12.98 1.45 -3.11
CA ILE A 139 13.46 1.27 -4.49
C ILE A 139 12.31 0.73 -5.33
N LYS A 140 12.01 1.42 -6.45
CA LYS A 140 10.96 1.03 -7.37
C LYS A 140 11.54 0.27 -8.56
N ALA A 141 11.13 -0.99 -8.70
CA ALA A 141 11.30 -1.77 -9.93
C ALA A 141 9.99 -1.70 -10.75
N VAL A 142 9.34 -2.82 -10.99
CA VAL A 142 7.95 -2.88 -11.46
C VAL A 142 7.01 -2.49 -10.33
N PHE A 143 7.16 -3.15 -9.19
CA PHE A 143 6.58 -2.78 -7.91
C PHE A 143 7.68 -2.20 -6.99
N TYR A 144 7.30 -1.69 -5.84
CA TYR A 144 8.26 -1.28 -4.83
C TYR A 144 8.88 -2.51 -4.18
N THR A 145 10.21 -2.54 -4.16
CA THR A 145 10.97 -3.61 -3.48
C THR A 145 10.96 -3.40 -1.97
N GLY A 146 11.36 -4.43 -1.20
CA GLY A 146 11.56 -4.30 0.25
C GLY A 146 12.82 -3.53 0.63
N THR A 147 13.58 -2.99 -0.32
CA THR A 147 14.83 -2.29 -0.08
C THR A 147 14.64 -0.77 -0.14
N LEU A 148 15.23 -0.07 0.82
CA LEU A 148 15.21 1.39 0.88
C LEU A 148 16.42 2.00 0.17
N TYR A 149 16.22 3.18 -0.45
CA TYR A 149 17.33 4.01 -0.89
C TYR A 149 18.23 4.38 0.29
N GLY A 150 19.54 4.35 0.06
CA GLY A 150 20.51 5.04 0.92
C GLY A 150 20.39 6.56 0.77
N LEU A 151 20.84 7.28 1.79
CA LEU A 151 20.96 8.74 1.74
C LEU A 151 22.44 9.15 1.91
N LYS A 152 22.84 10.14 1.13
CA LYS A 152 24.08 10.91 1.35
C LYS A 152 23.68 12.22 2.03
N ILE A 153 24.18 12.46 3.22
CA ILE A 153 23.91 13.65 4.02
C ILE A 153 25.23 14.38 4.21
N GLU A 154 25.30 15.61 3.75
CA GLU A 154 26.50 16.45 3.78
C GLU A 154 26.24 17.75 4.51
N ASN A 155 27.25 18.21 5.25
CA ASN A 155 27.34 19.56 5.79
C ASN A 155 28.79 20.00 5.73
N GLU A 156 29.12 20.83 4.75
CA GLU A 156 30.49 21.33 4.54
C GLU A 156 30.98 22.18 5.70
N LYS A 157 30.11 23.02 6.30
CA LYS A 157 30.48 23.90 7.40
C LYS A 157 30.86 23.15 8.67
N LEU A 158 30.13 22.05 8.95
CA LEU A 158 30.42 21.18 10.09
C LEU A 158 31.44 20.09 9.75
N GLY A 159 31.84 19.99 8.48
CA GLY A 159 32.92 19.13 8.00
C GLY A 159 32.60 17.64 8.14
N PHE A 160 31.41 17.18 7.66
CA PHE A 160 31.09 15.75 7.62
C PHE A 160 30.23 15.36 6.42
N THR A 161 30.35 14.09 6.05
CA THR A 161 29.47 13.39 5.12
C THR A 161 29.09 12.04 5.74
N ILE A 162 27.78 11.76 5.84
CA ILE A 162 27.26 10.49 6.37
C ILE A 162 26.46 9.79 5.28
N LYS A 163 26.75 8.49 5.02
CA LYS A 163 26.10 7.67 3.99
C LYS A 163 25.54 6.36 4.53
N LYS A 164 26.00 5.90 5.70
CA LYS A 164 25.62 4.60 6.26
C LYS A 164 24.41 4.74 7.17
N ARG A 165 23.35 3.94 6.88
CA ARG A 165 22.18 3.81 7.73
C ARG A 165 22.44 2.83 8.88
N SER A 166 21.98 3.13 10.09
CA SER A 166 21.92 2.20 11.22
C SER A 166 20.63 1.37 11.20
N ALA A 167 19.50 2.05 10.97
CA ALA A 167 18.19 1.45 11.00
C ALA A 167 17.19 2.29 10.21
N ALA A 168 16.03 1.68 9.93
CA ALA A 168 14.84 2.37 9.47
C ALA A 168 13.74 2.23 10.54
N VAL A 169 13.06 3.34 10.83
CA VAL A 169 12.01 3.44 11.83
C VAL A 169 10.71 3.83 11.14
N CYS A 170 9.66 3.07 11.38
CA CYS A 170 8.28 3.41 11.03
C CYS A 170 7.38 2.82 12.13
N PRO A 171 7.03 3.62 13.17
CA PRO A 171 6.29 3.11 14.34
C PRO A 171 4.95 2.46 13.96
N GLU A 172 4.27 3.00 12.94
CA GLU A 172 3.00 2.48 12.45
C GLU A 172 3.15 1.11 11.81
N ALA A 173 4.16 0.92 10.96
CA ALA A 173 4.42 -0.35 10.29
C ALA A 173 5.04 -1.39 11.24
N ALA A 174 5.87 -0.96 12.19
CA ALA A 174 6.51 -1.83 13.18
C ALA A 174 5.52 -2.53 14.13
N ARG A 175 4.27 -2.08 14.17
CA ARG A 175 3.20 -2.76 14.92
C ARG A 175 2.73 -4.04 14.24
N PHE A 176 2.93 -4.16 12.93
CA PHE A 176 2.54 -5.34 12.16
C PHE A 176 3.66 -6.37 12.12
N THR A 177 3.30 -7.64 12.21
CA THR A 177 4.21 -8.74 11.93
C THR A 177 4.04 -9.17 10.48
N MET A 178 5.15 -9.35 9.77
CA MET A 178 5.17 -9.76 8.37
C MET A 178 5.41 -11.25 8.27
N PHE A 179 4.69 -11.91 7.38
CA PHE A 179 4.76 -13.37 7.17
C PHE A 179 4.80 -13.69 5.68
N ASP A 180 5.45 -14.81 5.37
CA ASP A 180 5.33 -15.47 4.08
C ASP A 180 4.19 -16.49 4.12
N PHE A 181 3.49 -16.66 2.99
CA PHE A 181 2.42 -17.63 2.83
C PHE A 181 2.49 -18.23 1.43
N THR A 182 2.79 -19.50 1.32
CA THR A 182 3.02 -20.19 0.04
C THR A 182 2.05 -21.36 -0.13
N PRO A 183 0.77 -21.11 -0.44
CA PRO A 183 -0.19 -22.17 -0.73
C PRO A 183 0.06 -22.73 -2.14
N GLY A 184 0.53 -23.96 -2.22
CA GLY A 184 0.89 -24.60 -3.50
C GLY A 184 2.01 -23.83 -4.21
N ASP A 185 1.75 -23.35 -5.43
CA ASP A 185 2.72 -22.61 -6.25
C ASP A 185 2.59 -21.07 -6.13
N THR A 186 1.85 -20.58 -5.14
CA THR A 186 1.57 -19.15 -5.00
C THR A 186 2.38 -18.56 -3.85
N ASP A 187 3.41 -17.79 -4.17
CA ASP A 187 4.16 -17.03 -3.15
C ASP A 187 3.41 -15.75 -2.84
N MET A 188 2.91 -15.66 -1.61
CA MET A 188 2.26 -14.47 -1.06
C MET A 188 2.97 -14.04 0.22
N GLN A 189 2.79 -12.80 0.58
CA GLN A 189 3.16 -12.27 1.89
C GLN A 189 1.93 -11.65 2.54
N TYR A 190 1.97 -11.46 3.84
CA TYR A 190 0.92 -10.72 4.53
C TYR A 190 1.45 -9.99 5.75
N ALA A 191 0.80 -8.89 6.07
CA ALA A 191 0.97 -8.19 7.33
C ALA A 191 -0.20 -8.55 8.26
N PHE A 192 0.10 -8.83 9.51
CA PHE A 192 -0.90 -9.13 10.53
C PHE A 192 -0.66 -8.28 11.78
N TRP A 193 -1.75 -7.76 12.32
CA TRP A 193 -1.76 -7.04 13.57
C TRP A 193 -2.94 -7.49 14.44
N THR A 194 -2.74 -7.48 15.76
CA THR A 194 -3.79 -7.76 16.73
C THR A 194 -3.64 -6.82 17.94
N PRO A 195 -4.73 -6.43 18.61
CA PRO A 195 -4.68 -5.68 19.85
C PRO A 195 -3.86 -6.43 20.92
N THR A 196 -3.21 -5.67 21.78
CA THR A 196 -2.41 -6.25 22.89
C THR A 196 -3.28 -7.11 23.81
N ASN A 197 -2.78 -8.30 24.19
CA ASN A 197 -3.44 -9.26 25.06
C ASN A 197 -4.73 -9.89 24.49
N SER A 198 -4.94 -9.88 23.18
CA SER A 198 -6.09 -10.54 22.56
C SER A 198 -6.13 -12.04 22.82
N ASP A 199 -4.96 -12.68 22.94
CA ASP A 199 -4.78 -14.10 23.27
C ASP A 199 -5.05 -14.46 24.73
N GLN A 200 -5.08 -13.45 25.61
CA GLN A 200 -5.35 -13.61 27.05
C GLN A 200 -6.80 -13.27 27.43
N SER A 201 -7.60 -12.83 26.46
CA SER A 201 -9.00 -12.44 26.67
C SER A 201 -9.93 -13.61 26.39
N ASP A 202 -10.91 -13.85 27.26
CA ASP A 202 -12.02 -14.77 26.99
C ASP A 202 -13.00 -14.24 25.91
N LYS A 203 -12.87 -12.97 25.54
CA LYS A 203 -13.71 -12.33 24.52
C LYS A 203 -13.05 -12.41 23.14
N LYS A 204 -13.80 -12.94 22.19
CA LYS A 204 -13.38 -12.98 20.79
C LYS A 204 -13.48 -11.60 20.14
N ILE A 205 -12.51 -11.30 19.26
CA ILE A 205 -12.43 -10.04 18.50
C ILE A 205 -12.71 -10.25 17.01
N PRO A 206 -13.22 -9.24 16.29
CA PRO A 206 -13.39 -9.30 14.84
C PRO A 206 -12.07 -9.41 14.08
N LEU A 207 -12.15 -9.82 12.81
CA LEU A 207 -11.05 -9.76 11.84
C LEU A 207 -11.42 -8.82 10.71
N ILE A 208 -10.59 -7.82 10.44
CA ILE A 208 -10.66 -6.95 9.27
C ILE A 208 -9.63 -7.45 8.24
N VAL A 209 -10.09 -7.84 7.06
CA VAL A 209 -9.23 -8.19 5.92
C VAL A 209 -9.21 -7.03 4.95
N TRP A 210 -8.02 -6.53 4.61
CA TRP A 210 -7.86 -5.41 3.67
C TRP A 210 -7.04 -5.81 2.45
N PHE A 211 -7.58 -5.58 1.26
CA PHE A 211 -6.91 -5.85 -0.01
C PHE A 211 -6.36 -4.55 -0.61
N HIS A 212 -5.08 -4.59 -0.96
CA HIS A 212 -4.35 -3.48 -1.53
C HIS A 212 -4.73 -3.17 -2.98
N GLY A 213 -4.43 -1.95 -3.45
CA GLY A 213 -4.53 -1.57 -4.85
C GLY A 213 -3.43 -2.15 -5.74
N ILE A 214 -3.49 -1.84 -7.04
CA ILE A 214 -2.54 -2.41 -8.04
C ILE A 214 -1.07 -2.03 -7.76
N ALA A 215 -0.83 -0.86 -7.20
CA ALA A 215 0.53 -0.34 -7.00
C ALA A 215 1.28 -1.00 -5.84
N GLU A 216 0.56 -1.62 -4.91
CA GLU A 216 1.08 -2.21 -3.70
C GLU A 216 1.38 -3.72 -3.83
N GLY A 217 1.18 -4.30 -5.02
CA GLY A 217 1.59 -5.66 -5.34
C GLY A 217 3.11 -5.84 -5.27
N GLY A 218 3.56 -7.10 -5.35
CA GLY A 218 4.97 -7.44 -5.37
C GLY A 218 5.42 -8.30 -4.19
N ASN A 219 6.63 -8.05 -3.70
CA ASN A 219 7.26 -8.81 -2.63
C ASN A 219 7.76 -7.93 -1.47
N ASN A 220 7.09 -6.81 -1.25
CA ASN A 220 7.35 -5.91 -0.13
C ASN A 220 6.11 -5.81 0.76
N PRO A 221 6.00 -6.59 1.83
CA PRO A 221 4.79 -6.67 2.66
C PRO A 221 4.46 -5.37 3.41
N TYR A 222 5.37 -4.41 3.42
CA TYR A 222 5.11 -3.07 3.96
C TYR A 222 4.28 -2.21 3.01
N MET A 223 4.35 -2.43 1.69
CA MET A 223 3.60 -1.62 0.72
C MET A 223 2.09 -1.72 0.88
N PRO A 224 1.47 -2.90 1.08
CA PRO A 224 0.03 -3.00 1.30
C PRO A 224 -0.48 -2.21 2.51
N ILE A 225 0.35 -2.02 3.53
CA ILE A 225 -0.04 -1.27 4.73
C ILE A 225 0.36 0.22 4.68
N LEU A 226 1.42 0.56 3.95
CA LEU A 226 1.93 1.92 3.85
C LEU A 226 1.45 2.66 2.59
N GLY A 227 1.25 1.96 1.47
CA GLY A 227 0.94 2.58 0.19
C GLY A 227 -0.36 3.37 0.18
N THR A 228 -1.37 2.89 0.89
CA THR A 228 -2.66 3.54 1.07
C THR A 228 -2.91 3.99 2.52
N LYS A 229 -1.89 3.89 3.41
CA LYS A 229 -1.99 4.17 4.84
C LYS A 229 -2.92 3.18 5.60
N ALA A 230 -3.03 1.94 5.13
CA ALA A 230 -3.84 0.91 5.79
C ALA A 230 -3.36 0.55 7.21
N VAL A 231 -2.18 1.02 7.63
CA VAL A 231 -1.73 1.01 9.04
C VAL A 231 -2.75 1.66 9.98
N ASN A 232 -3.60 2.56 9.48
CA ASN A 232 -4.65 3.21 10.25
C ASN A 232 -5.76 2.25 10.71
N LEU A 233 -5.93 1.10 10.04
CA LEU A 233 -6.83 0.04 10.52
C LEU A 233 -6.43 -0.47 11.91
N ALA A 234 -5.13 -0.45 12.24
CA ALA A 234 -4.60 -0.72 13.58
C ALA A 234 -4.48 0.55 14.46
N GLY A 235 -4.95 1.70 13.99
CA GLY A 235 -4.90 2.99 14.70
C GLY A 235 -6.02 3.12 15.72
N GLN A 236 -5.74 3.86 16.80
CA GLN A 236 -6.69 4.04 17.90
C GLN A 236 -8.07 4.55 17.43
N LYS A 237 -8.12 5.46 16.45
CA LYS A 237 -9.37 6.04 15.95
C LYS A 237 -10.31 4.94 15.43
N ILE A 238 -9.83 4.07 14.54
CA ILE A 238 -10.63 2.97 13.97
C ILE A 238 -10.85 1.86 15.02
N GLN A 239 -9.83 1.51 15.78
CA GLN A 239 -9.92 0.45 16.78
C GLN A 239 -10.90 0.75 17.91
N SER A 240 -11.18 2.01 18.19
CA SER A 240 -12.14 2.43 19.25
C SER A 240 -13.59 2.05 18.97
N TYR A 241 -13.95 1.72 17.72
CA TYR A 241 -15.29 1.24 17.38
C TYR A 241 -15.54 -0.21 17.81
N PHE A 242 -14.48 -0.98 18.08
CA PHE A 242 -14.55 -2.39 18.46
C PHE A 242 -14.25 -2.55 19.95
N GLU A 243 -15.16 -3.14 20.72
CA GLU A 243 -15.08 -3.23 22.20
C GLU A 243 -13.71 -3.67 22.72
N ASN A 244 -13.07 -4.65 22.07
CA ASN A 244 -11.73 -5.16 22.41
C ASN A 244 -10.75 -5.00 21.26
N GLY A 245 -11.03 -4.07 20.34
CA GLY A 245 -10.32 -3.94 19.10
C GLY A 245 -10.69 -5.02 18.08
N ALA A 246 -10.03 -4.98 16.92
CA ALA A 246 -10.20 -5.93 15.82
C ALA A 246 -8.83 -6.33 15.27
N ALA A 247 -8.60 -7.61 15.00
CA ALA A 247 -7.40 -8.05 14.28
C ALA A 247 -7.44 -7.53 12.83
N VAL A 248 -6.26 -7.28 12.26
CA VAL A 248 -6.09 -6.77 10.89
C VAL A 248 -5.20 -7.70 10.10
N LEU A 249 -5.70 -8.21 8.97
CA LEU A 249 -4.97 -9.06 8.03
C LEU A 249 -4.88 -8.35 6.69
N VAL A 250 -3.65 -8.12 6.21
CA VAL A 250 -3.40 -7.43 4.95
C VAL A 250 -2.53 -8.32 4.04
N PRO A 251 -3.15 -9.16 3.20
CA PRO A 251 -2.43 -9.99 2.25
C PRO A 251 -1.78 -9.15 1.15
N GLN A 252 -0.65 -9.61 0.61
CA GLN A 252 -0.02 -9.07 -0.58
C GLN A 252 -0.01 -10.10 -1.71
N ALA A 253 -0.64 -9.75 -2.84
CA ALA A 253 -0.44 -10.50 -4.07
C ALA A 253 0.94 -10.17 -4.67
N PRO A 254 1.63 -11.15 -5.26
CA PRO A 254 2.84 -10.88 -6.06
C PRO A 254 2.60 -9.93 -7.23
N THR A 255 1.34 -9.73 -7.61
CA THR A 255 0.89 -8.87 -8.71
C THR A 255 -0.25 -7.94 -8.25
N ALA A 256 -1.44 -8.01 -8.86
CA ALA A 256 -2.49 -7.01 -8.67
C ALA A 256 -3.89 -7.59 -8.41
N TRP A 257 -4.05 -8.82 -7.99
CA TRP A 257 -5.33 -9.55 -7.81
C TRP A 257 -6.11 -9.88 -9.08
N LEU A 258 -5.76 -9.29 -10.23
CA LEU A 258 -6.59 -9.28 -11.43
C LEU A 258 -6.38 -10.49 -12.34
N GLU A 259 -5.51 -11.41 -11.97
CA GLU A 259 -5.22 -12.62 -12.72
C GLU A 259 -6.38 -13.61 -12.66
N SER A 260 -6.63 -14.24 -13.78
CA SER A 260 -7.74 -15.18 -13.94
C SER A 260 -7.29 -16.64 -13.82
N THR A 261 -8.13 -17.48 -13.24
CA THR A 261 -7.95 -18.93 -13.15
C THR A 261 -7.98 -19.66 -14.50
N SER A 262 -8.44 -19.01 -15.57
CA SER A 262 -8.51 -19.60 -16.91
C SER A 262 -7.18 -19.59 -17.69
N ALA A 263 -6.11 -19.06 -17.14
CA ALA A 263 -4.76 -19.28 -17.65
C ALA A 263 -4.42 -20.76 -17.42
N GLY A 264 -4.61 -21.58 -18.48
CA GLY A 264 -4.68 -23.03 -18.44
C GLY A 264 -3.57 -23.73 -17.66
N ALA A 265 -3.81 -24.94 -17.25
CA ALA A 265 -3.00 -25.89 -16.49
C ALA A 265 -1.63 -26.22 -17.12
N GLY A 266 -0.85 -25.21 -17.47
CA GLY A 266 0.45 -25.30 -18.13
C GLY A 266 1.55 -24.43 -17.51
N GLY A 267 1.42 -24.00 -16.28
CA GLY A 267 2.55 -23.46 -15.50
C GLY A 267 3.10 -22.10 -15.93
N THR A 268 2.55 -21.43 -16.92
CA THR A 268 2.93 -20.07 -17.29
C THR A 268 1.95 -19.09 -16.72
N ARG A 269 2.30 -18.46 -15.59
CA ARG A 269 1.57 -17.33 -15.01
C ARG A 269 1.67 -16.14 -15.97
N LEU A 270 0.92 -16.18 -17.08
CA LEU A 270 0.74 -15.01 -17.92
C LEU A 270 -0.26 -14.10 -17.21
N TRP A 271 0.21 -12.91 -16.89
CA TRP A 271 -0.64 -11.82 -16.48
C TRP A 271 -1.65 -11.55 -17.60
N VAL A 272 -2.87 -12.05 -17.45
CA VAL A 272 -3.99 -11.76 -18.35
C VAL A 272 -4.72 -10.61 -17.70
N PRO A 273 -4.61 -9.37 -18.21
CA PRO A 273 -5.36 -8.27 -17.65
C PRO A 273 -6.84 -8.60 -17.74
N VAL A 274 -7.53 -8.60 -16.62
CA VAL A 274 -8.99 -8.50 -16.60
C VAL A 274 -9.34 -7.31 -17.48
N ASP A 275 -10.30 -7.49 -18.41
CA ASP A 275 -10.72 -6.45 -19.34
C ASP A 275 -11.34 -5.28 -18.58
N ILE A 276 -10.48 -4.47 -18.01
CA ILE A 276 -10.80 -3.15 -17.46
C ILE A 276 -10.78 -2.22 -18.68
N GLU A 277 -11.87 -2.25 -19.47
CA GLU A 277 -11.98 -1.44 -20.68
C GLU A 277 -11.67 0.03 -20.36
N GLY A 278 -10.56 0.52 -20.84
CA GLY A 278 -10.07 1.88 -20.67
C GLY A 278 -9.03 2.05 -19.56
N THR A 279 -9.20 1.47 -18.39
CA THR A 279 -8.31 1.66 -17.22
C THR A 279 -7.00 0.90 -17.37
N ALA A 280 -7.05 -0.35 -17.86
CA ALA A 280 -5.83 -1.10 -18.17
C ALA A 280 -4.95 -0.38 -19.20
N LYS A 281 -5.55 0.33 -20.15
CA LYS A 281 -4.78 1.14 -21.12
C LYS A 281 -4.08 2.33 -20.45
N ASN A 282 -4.67 2.96 -19.46
CA ASN A 282 -4.11 4.15 -18.84
C ASN A 282 -3.11 3.83 -17.74
N ILE A 283 -3.34 2.76 -16.96
CA ILE A 283 -2.42 2.29 -15.92
C ILE A 283 -1.29 1.43 -16.52
N LEU A 284 -1.61 0.53 -17.46
CA LEU A 284 -0.63 -0.39 -18.04
C LEU A 284 0.17 0.21 -19.19
N LYS A 285 -0.32 1.24 -19.90
CA LYS A 285 0.47 1.89 -20.94
C LYS A 285 1.77 2.52 -20.45
N PRO A 286 1.80 3.30 -19.35
CA PRO A 286 3.06 3.78 -18.79
C PRO A 286 3.97 2.62 -18.40
N PHE A 287 3.39 1.58 -17.80
CA PHE A 287 4.07 0.38 -17.38
C PHE A 287 4.71 -0.39 -18.56
N LEU A 288 3.93 -0.67 -19.62
CA LEU A 288 4.43 -1.31 -20.84
C LEU A 288 5.42 -0.43 -21.59
N LYS A 289 5.22 0.89 -21.59
CA LYS A 289 6.18 1.83 -22.19
C LYS A 289 7.53 1.73 -21.49
N THR A 290 7.53 1.64 -20.18
CA THR A 290 8.75 1.48 -19.37
C THR A 290 9.38 0.09 -19.62
N ALA A 291 8.58 -0.97 -19.58
CA ALA A 291 9.05 -2.33 -19.87
C ALA A 291 9.63 -2.44 -21.30
N ASN A 292 8.94 -1.90 -22.30
CA ASN A 292 9.41 -1.90 -23.68
C ASN A 292 10.70 -1.10 -23.86
N ALA A 293 10.85 0.04 -23.18
CA ALA A 293 12.08 0.84 -23.22
C ALA A 293 13.25 0.13 -22.55
N ILE A 294 13.02 -0.56 -21.42
CA ILE A 294 14.04 -1.30 -20.67
C ILE A 294 14.52 -2.54 -21.46
N PHE A 295 13.57 -3.29 -22.03
CA PHE A 295 13.85 -4.60 -22.64
C PHE A 295 13.96 -4.57 -24.16
N LYS A 296 13.89 -3.38 -24.80
CA LYS A 296 13.86 -3.23 -26.26
C LYS A 296 12.82 -4.16 -26.91
N THR A 297 11.66 -4.31 -26.28
CA THR A 297 10.56 -5.16 -26.75
C THR A 297 9.43 -4.29 -27.29
N ASP A 298 8.59 -4.84 -28.18
CA ASP A 298 7.36 -4.21 -28.66
C ASP A 298 6.14 -4.95 -28.08
N LEU A 299 6.05 -4.96 -26.75
CA LEU A 299 4.94 -5.55 -26.03
C LEU A 299 3.69 -4.68 -26.22
N LYS A 300 2.64 -5.23 -26.80
CA LYS A 300 1.34 -4.60 -27.01
C LYS A 300 0.28 -5.26 -26.17
N ILE A 301 -0.58 -4.45 -25.56
CA ILE A 301 -1.82 -4.95 -24.96
C ILE A 301 -2.69 -5.46 -26.10
N LYS A 302 -2.81 -6.76 -26.28
CA LYS A 302 -3.83 -7.36 -27.11
C LYS A 302 -5.04 -7.61 -26.22
N SER A 303 -6.12 -6.86 -26.41
CA SER A 303 -7.43 -7.28 -25.91
C SER A 303 -7.87 -8.46 -26.74
N ASP A 304 -7.84 -9.66 -26.19
CA ASP A 304 -8.45 -10.82 -26.82
C ASP A 304 -9.97 -10.74 -26.61
N LYS A 305 -10.64 -10.12 -27.55
CA LYS A 305 -12.12 -9.96 -27.52
C LYS A 305 -12.87 -11.29 -27.61
N LYS A 306 -12.19 -12.39 -27.90
CA LYS A 306 -12.82 -13.72 -28.12
C LYS A 306 -12.86 -14.59 -26.87
N ASN A 307 -12.02 -14.34 -25.86
CA ASN A 307 -12.09 -15.08 -24.60
C ASN A 307 -12.69 -14.18 -23.51
N PRO A 308 -13.88 -14.52 -23.00
CA PRO A 308 -14.38 -13.85 -21.81
C PRO A 308 -13.38 -14.12 -20.68
N VAL A 309 -12.74 -13.06 -20.17
CA VAL A 309 -11.85 -13.17 -19.02
C VAL A 309 -12.65 -13.78 -17.88
N ALA A 310 -12.12 -14.84 -17.27
CA ALA A 310 -12.76 -15.44 -16.12
C ALA A 310 -12.91 -14.38 -15.01
N SER A 311 -14.08 -14.36 -14.40
CA SER A 311 -14.42 -13.39 -13.36
C SER A 311 -13.78 -13.70 -12.01
N VAL A 312 -13.08 -14.85 -11.88
CA VAL A 312 -12.48 -15.32 -10.62
C VAL A 312 -10.99 -15.05 -10.61
N SER A 313 -10.52 -14.33 -9.60
CA SER A 313 -9.09 -14.09 -9.40
C SER A 313 -8.35 -15.41 -9.13
N TYR A 314 -7.15 -15.53 -9.69
CA TYR A 314 -6.25 -16.64 -9.41
C TYR A 314 -5.94 -16.80 -7.91
N TYR A 315 -5.91 -15.67 -7.18
CA TYR A 315 -5.58 -15.65 -5.76
C TYR A 315 -6.75 -16.00 -4.82
N THR A 316 -7.97 -16.21 -5.35
CA THR A 316 -9.18 -16.39 -4.54
C THR A 316 -9.03 -17.52 -3.52
N THR A 317 -8.59 -18.71 -3.98
CA THR A 317 -8.42 -19.89 -3.10
C THR A 317 -7.26 -19.68 -2.12
N ALA A 318 -6.16 -19.08 -2.56
CA ALA A 318 -5.01 -18.80 -1.71
C ALA A 318 -5.37 -17.83 -0.58
N VAL A 319 -6.08 -16.74 -0.89
CA VAL A 319 -6.55 -15.77 0.12
C VAL A 319 -7.54 -16.40 1.09
N LYS A 320 -8.48 -17.25 0.61
CA LYS A 320 -9.39 -17.98 1.51
C LYS A 320 -8.61 -18.89 2.46
N GLY A 321 -7.64 -19.63 1.93
CA GLY A 321 -6.75 -20.48 2.74
C GLY A 321 -5.95 -19.69 3.77
N LEU A 322 -5.46 -18.50 3.41
CA LEU A 322 -4.77 -17.60 4.34
C LEU A 322 -5.69 -17.14 5.48
N ILE A 323 -6.93 -16.75 5.16
CA ILE A 323 -7.90 -16.33 6.18
C ILE A 323 -8.22 -17.49 7.11
N ASP A 324 -8.43 -18.71 6.57
CA ASP A 324 -8.71 -19.91 7.37
C ASP A 324 -7.53 -20.28 8.28
N GLU A 325 -6.30 -20.19 7.76
CA GLU A 325 -5.09 -20.44 8.54
C GLU A 325 -4.92 -19.39 9.65
N CYS A 326 -5.19 -18.12 9.33
CA CYS A 326 -5.14 -17.03 10.32
C CYS A 326 -6.14 -17.29 11.46
N ILE A 327 -7.37 -17.67 11.16
CA ILE A 327 -8.40 -18.01 12.14
C ILE A 327 -7.97 -19.22 12.98
N ALA A 328 -7.42 -20.24 12.35
CA ALA A 328 -6.96 -21.44 13.05
C ALA A 328 -5.78 -21.16 14.01
N LYS A 329 -4.86 -20.28 13.62
CA LYS A 329 -3.72 -19.85 14.46
C LYS A 329 -4.13 -18.90 15.59
N HIS A 330 -5.25 -18.21 15.45
CA HIS A 330 -5.71 -17.16 16.36
C HIS A 330 -7.15 -17.44 16.84
N PRO A 331 -7.35 -18.42 17.78
CA PRO A 331 -8.68 -18.87 18.19
C PRO A 331 -9.52 -17.80 18.90
N TYR A 332 -8.90 -16.68 19.27
CA TYR A 332 -9.59 -15.49 19.78
C TYR A 332 -10.28 -14.64 18.66
N ILE A 333 -10.12 -14.99 17.39
CA ILE A 333 -10.88 -14.36 16.31
C ILE A 333 -12.33 -14.85 16.31
N ASP A 334 -13.28 -13.92 16.26
CA ASP A 334 -14.71 -14.20 16.13
C ASP A 334 -15.05 -14.49 14.66
N THR A 335 -15.32 -15.75 14.36
CA THR A 335 -15.64 -16.19 13.00
C THR A 335 -16.96 -15.62 12.44
N ASP A 336 -17.84 -15.13 13.32
CA ASP A 336 -19.08 -14.45 12.90
C ASP A 336 -18.87 -12.95 12.62
N ARG A 337 -17.68 -12.42 12.89
CA ARG A 337 -17.34 -11.00 12.66
C ARG A 337 -16.06 -10.88 11.81
N ILE A 338 -16.12 -11.43 10.60
CA ILE A 338 -15.06 -11.28 9.60
C ILE A 338 -15.51 -10.25 8.58
N TYR A 339 -14.78 -9.16 8.49
CA TYR A 339 -15.05 -8.06 7.58
C TYR A 339 -14.03 -8.00 6.47
N VAL A 340 -14.43 -7.57 5.29
CA VAL A 340 -13.56 -7.48 4.13
C VAL A 340 -13.70 -6.14 3.42
N GLY A 341 -12.60 -5.52 3.07
CA GLY A 341 -12.53 -4.30 2.29
C GLY A 341 -11.26 -4.22 1.46
N GLY A 342 -11.20 -3.23 0.61
CA GLY A 342 -10.03 -3.00 -0.23
C GLY A 342 -10.30 -1.91 -1.26
N CYS A 343 -9.24 -1.31 -1.81
CA CYS A 343 -9.34 -0.21 -2.75
C CYS A 343 -8.93 -0.61 -4.18
N SER A 344 -9.63 -0.08 -5.19
CA SER A 344 -9.26 -0.28 -6.60
C SER A 344 -9.24 -1.78 -6.97
N ALA A 345 -8.09 -2.32 -7.34
CA ALA A 345 -7.90 -3.76 -7.54
C ALA A 345 -8.20 -4.58 -6.27
N GLY A 346 -7.98 -4.02 -5.07
CA GLY A 346 -8.39 -4.62 -3.80
C GLY A 346 -9.91 -4.60 -3.61
N GLY A 347 -10.60 -3.56 -4.10
CA GLY A 347 -12.06 -3.54 -4.18
C GLY A 347 -12.60 -4.61 -5.13
N TYR A 348 -11.93 -4.84 -6.27
CA TYR A 348 -12.19 -5.99 -7.13
C TYR A 348 -12.08 -7.30 -6.35
N MET A 349 -10.97 -7.48 -5.59
CA MET A 349 -10.77 -8.70 -4.81
C MET A 349 -11.80 -8.85 -3.69
N THR A 350 -12.26 -7.75 -3.09
CA THR A 350 -13.35 -7.73 -2.12
C THR A 350 -14.63 -8.35 -2.72
N LEU A 351 -15.10 -7.83 -3.86
CA LEU A 351 -16.28 -8.40 -4.52
C LEU A 351 -16.04 -9.84 -4.99
N ASN A 352 -14.83 -10.15 -5.51
CA ASN A 352 -14.49 -11.49 -5.92
C ASN A 352 -14.61 -12.49 -4.75
N MET A 353 -14.15 -12.14 -3.55
CA MET A 353 -14.29 -12.99 -2.36
C MET A 353 -15.75 -13.16 -1.94
N LEU A 354 -16.57 -12.10 -1.97
CA LEU A 354 -17.99 -12.17 -1.67
C LEU A 354 -18.76 -13.10 -2.64
N LEU A 355 -18.43 -13.01 -3.94
CA LEU A 355 -19.05 -13.81 -4.98
C LEU A 355 -18.65 -15.29 -4.93
N GLN A 356 -17.43 -15.60 -4.49
CA GLN A 356 -16.94 -16.98 -4.42
C GLN A 356 -17.26 -17.67 -3.08
N TYR A 357 -17.44 -16.90 -2.01
CA TYR A 357 -17.72 -17.39 -0.67
C TYR A 357 -18.94 -16.69 -0.05
N PRO A 358 -20.15 -16.88 -0.64
CA PRO A 358 -21.36 -16.24 -0.12
C PRO A 358 -21.61 -16.64 1.34
N GLY A 359 -22.00 -15.67 2.17
CA GLY A 359 -22.27 -15.87 3.58
C GLY A 359 -21.02 -16.07 4.47
N PHE A 360 -19.81 -15.91 3.94
CA PHE A 360 -18.58 -16.04 4.74
C PHE A 360 -18.24 -14.76 5.51
N PHE A 361 -18.49 -13.59 4.95
CA PHE A 361 -18.21 -12.30 5.56
C PHE A 361 -19.44 -11.69 6.21
N ALA A 362 -19.26 -11.08 7.39
CA ALA A 362 -20.34 -10.41 8.11
C ALA A 362 -20.73 -9.07 7.48
N ALA A 363 -19.78 -8.36 6.91
CA ALA A 363 -19.98 -7.12 6.15
C ALA A 363 -18.79 -6.85 5.23
N ALA A 364 -18.98 -5.98 4.24
CA ALA A 364 -17.91 -5.60 3.32
C ALA A 364 -17.95 -4.11 2.96
N PHE A 365 -16.74 -3.54 2.74
CA PHE A 365 -16.56 -2.11 2.42
C PHE A 365 -15.60 -1.90 1.24
N PRO A 366 -16.02 -2.23 0.00
CA PRO A 366 -15.24 -1.98 -1.20
C PRO A 366 -15.11 -0.48 -1.49
N VAL A 367 -13.89 -0.05 -1.88
CA VAL A 367 -13.56 1.36 -2.12
C VAL A 367 -13.06 1.53 -3.54
N CYS A 368 -13.62 2.50 -4.30
CA CYS A 368 -13.30 2.73 -5.74
C CYS A 368 -13.08 1.42 -6.50
N GLU A 369 -13.97 0.47 -6.31
CA GLU A 369 -13.78 -0.93 -6.68
C GLU A 369 -13.75 -1.12 -8.20
N ALA A 370 -12.94 -2.07 -8.65
CA ALA A 370 -12.65 -2.32 -10.07
C ALA A 370 -13.33 -3.57 -10.63
N TYR A 371 -14.33 -4.16 -9.95
CA TYR A 371 -15.03 -5.33 -10.45
C TYR A 371 -16.08 -4.93 -11.48
N PRO A 372 -16.01 -5.40 -12.74
CA PRO A 372 -16.97 -4.98 -13.77
C PRO A 372 -18.38 -5.55 -13.50
N ASP A 373 -19.38 -4.67 -13.34
CA ASP A 373 -20.78 -5.06 -13.08
C ASP A 373 -21.29 -6.10 -14.08
N LYS A 374 -20.97 -5.96 -15.37
CA LYS A 374 -21.35 -6.92 -16.44
C LYS A 374 -20.88 -8.37 -16.20
N LYS A 375 -19.95 -8.58 -15.25
CA LYS A 375 -19.45 -9.91 -14.85
C LYS A 375 -20.20 -10.50 -13.65
N ILE A 376 -21.10 -9.74 -13.04
CA ILE A 376 -21.93 -10.17 -11.92
C ILE A 376 -23.26 -10.68 -12.50
N THR A 377 -23.51 -11.99 -12.38
CA THR A 377 -24.79 -12.59 -12.79
C THR A 377 -25.91 -12.18 -11.83
N ASP A 378 -27.18 -12.29 -12.25
CA ASP A 378 -28.33 -11.96 -11.39
C ASP A 378 -28.39 -12.88 -10.14
N SER A 379 -28.00 -14.14 -10.25
CA SER A 379 -27.89 -15.05 -9.12
C SER A 379 -26.84 -14.60 -8.12
N GLN A 380 -25.65 -14.20 -8.59
CA GLN A 380 -24.58 -13.65 -7.77
C GLN A 380 -24.99 -12.33 -7.12
N LEU A 381 -25.70 -11.48 -7.85
CA LEU A 381 -26.22 -10.22 -7.32
C LEU A 381 -27.23 -10.47 -6.18
N GLY A 382 -28.06 -11.51 -6.31
CA GLY A 382 -28.98 -11.94 -5.26
C GLY A 382 -28.25 -12.40 -3.99
N GLU A 383 -27.07 -13.03 -4.10
CA GLU A 383 -26.25 -13.38 -2.94
C GLU A 383 -25.58 -12.14 -2.34
N LEU A 384 -25.07 -11.22 -3.17
CA LEU A 384 -24.51 -9.94 -2.70
C LEU A 384 -25.54 -9.10 -1.92
N ALA A 385 -26.80 -9.11 -2.35
CA ALA A 385 -27.87 -8.36 -1.68
C ALA A 385 -28.17 -8.82 -0.25
N LYS A 386 -27.68 -10.00 0.16
CA LYS A 386 -27.82 -10.54 1.52
C LYS A 386 -26.69 -10.09 2.46
N VAL A 387 -25.62 -9.51 1.92
CA VAL A 387 -24.46 -9.06 2.69
C VAL A 387 -24.61 -7.59 2.98
N PRO A 388 -24.40 -7.11 4.21
CA PRO A 388 -24.22 -5.70 4.51
C PRO A 388 -23.06 -5.11 3.71
N LEU A 389 -23.32 -4.08 2.89
CA LEU A 389 -22.36 -3.51 1.94
C LEU A 389 -22.25 -2.00 2.08
N TRP A 390 -21.02 -1.52 2.12
CA TRP A 390 -20.72 -0.09 2.12
C TRP A 390 -19.73 0.26 1.02
N PHE A 391 -20.22 0.83 -0.07
CA PHE A 391 -19.36 1.32 -1.16
C PHE A 391 -18.96 2.76 -0.93
N THR A 392 -17.70 3.09 -1.21
CA THR A 392 -17.16 4.46 -1.14
C THR A 392 -16.38 4.78 -2.41
N ARG A 393 -16.62 5.96 -2.98
CA ARG A 393 -15.89 6.46 -4.15
C ARG A 393 -15.94 7.98 -4.28
N SER A 394 -15.26 8.51 -5.31
CA SER A 394 -15.40 9.88 -5.78
C SER A 394 -16.00 9.94 -7.19
N LYS A 395 -16.73 11.03 -7.50
CA LYS A 395 -17.31 11.28 -8.83
C LYS A 395 -16.26 11.56 -9.89
N ASP A 396 -15.16 12.19 -9.48
CA ASP A 396 -14.05 12.57 -10.36
C ASP A 396 -13.00 11.47 -10.52
N ASP A 397 -13.31 10.23 -10.12
CA ASP A 397 -12.49 9.06 -10.42
C ASP A 397 -12.48 8.78 -11.93
N GLU A 398 -11.38 9.14 -12.59
CA GLU A 398 -11.17 8.87 -14.00
C GLU A 398 -10.59 7.47 -14.27
N THR A 399 -10.10 6.81 -13.24
CA THR A 399 -9.46 5.50 -13.32
C THR A 399 -10.49 4.39 -13.41
N ILE A 400 -11.48 4.37 -12.53
CA ILE A 400 -12.57 3.39 -12.50
C ILE A 400 -13.90 4.08 -12.80
N LYS A 401 -14.52 3.71 -13.92
CA LYS A 401 -15.76 4.34 -14.38
C LYS A 401 -16.96 3.83 -13.59
N MET A 402 -17.63 4.75 -12.88
CA MET A 402 -18.79 4.46 -12.03
C MET A 402 -19.88 3.66 -12.75
N GLU A 403 -20.20 4.04 -13.96
CA GLU A 403 -21.27 3.44 -14.77
C GLU A 403 -20.98 2.02 -15.26
N LYS A 404 -19.76 1.51 -15.04
CA LYS A 404 -19.34 0.16 -15.44
C LYS A 404 -19.01 -0.75 -14.26
N HIS A 405 -18.88 -0.20 -13.06
CA HIS A 405 -18.41 -0.87 -11.85
C HIS A 405 -19.43 -0.65 -10.71
N ASP A 406 -18.98 -0.18 -9.58
CA ASP A 406 -19.78 0.00 -8.35
C ASP A 406 -21.11 0.74 -8.56
N GLY A 407 -21.14 1.81 -9.34
CA GLY A 407 -22.41 2.54 -9.58
C GLY A 407 -23.44 1.71 -10.31
N ALA A 408 -23.04 0.92 -11.31
CA ALA A 408 -23.92 -0.02 -12.01
C ALA A 408 -24.37 -1.15 -11.06
N THR A 409 -23.44 -1.72 -10.29
CA THR A 409 -23.71 -2.78 -9.32
C THR A 409 -24.68 -2.32 -8.24
N VAL A 410 -24.45 -1.14 -7.64
CA VAL A 410 -25.34 -0.53 -6.63
C VAL A 410 -26.73 -0.24 -7.23
N ALA A 411 -26.81 0.25 -8.46
CA ALA A 411 -28.09 0.51 -9.12
C ALA A 411 -28.92 -0.79 -9.32
N ARG A 412 -28.26 -1.91 -9.56
CA ARG A 412 -28.91 -3.23 -9.66
C ARG A 412 -29.27 -3.78 -8.28
N LEU A 413 -28.38 -3.66 -7.28
CA LEU A 413 -28.62 -4.09 -5.89
C LEU A 413 -29.85 -3.38 -5.31
N ARG A 414 -29.98 -2.06 -5.50
CA ARG A 414 -31.12 -1.28 -5.01
C ARG A 414 -32.50 -1.80 -5.50
N LYS A 415 -32.56 -2.45 -6.68
CA LYS A 415 -33.78 -3.06 -7.21
C LYS A 415 -34.16 -4.35 -6.48
N LEU A 416 -33.21 -4.95 -5.75
CA LEU A 416 -33.44 -6.15 -4.93
C LEU A 416 -33.80 -5.79 -3.48
N HIS A 417 -33.87 -4.48 -3.15
CA HIS A 417 -34.16 -3.99 -1.81
C HIS A 417 -33.32 -4.64 -0.72
N PRO A 418 -31.97 -4.54 -0.79
CA PRO A 418 -31.10 -5.09 0.24
C PRO A 418 -31.37 -4.42 1.58
N GLU A 419 -31.25 -5.18 2.67
CA GLU A 419 -31.52 -4.67 4.02
C GLU A 419 -30.54 -3.59 4.46
N ASP A 420 -29.26 -3.71 4.03
CA ASP A 420 -28.18 -2.81 4.44
C ASP A 420 -27.23 -2.53 3.28
N LEU A 421 -27.41 -1.41 2.61
CA LEU A 421 -26.60 -0.96 1.49
C LEU A 421 -26.32 0.54 1.56
N HIS A 422 -25.09 0.87 1.86
CA HIS A 422 -24.58 2.24 1.81
C HIS A 422 -23.80 2.50 0.52
N TYR A 423 -23.95 3.70 -0.02
CA TYR A 423 -23.20 4.15 -1.19
C TYR A 423 -22.84 5.62 -1.06
N VAL A 424 -21.61 5.87 -0.60
CA VAL A 424 -21.08 7.21 -0.38
C VAL A 424 -20.26 7.65 -1.58
N VAL A 425 -20.66 8.74 -2.20
CA VAL A 425 -20.04 9.31 -3.39
C VAL A 425 -19.64 10.75 -3.15
N TYR A 426 -18.35 10.99 -2.98
CA TYR A 426 -17.78 12.33 -2.82
C TYR A 426 -17.65 13.03 -4.17
N ASP A 427 -17.67 14.37 -4.18
CA ASP A 427 -17.44 15.13 -5.43
C ASP A 427 -15.98 15.04 -5.89
N ASN A 428 -15.05 14.99 -4.94
CA ASN A 428 -13.60 14.90 -5.15
C ASN A 428 -12.93 14.35 -3.88
N VAL A 429 -11.61 14.16 -3.91
CA VAL A 429 -10.81 13.73 -2.76
C VAL A 429 -9.91 14.87 -2.30
N LEU A 430 -10.19 15.40 -1.11
CA LEU A 430 -9.48 16.53 -0.50
C LEU A 430 -8.71 16.10 0.76
N ASP A 431 -7.65 16.83 1.06
CA ASP A 431 -7.06 16.77 2.40
C ASP A 431 -8.02 17.37 3.43
N LEU A 432 -8.51 16.56 4.35
CA LEU A 432 -9.37 16.99 5.46
C LEU A 432 -8.58 17.26 6.76
N SER A 433 -7.29 16.93 6.78
CA SER A 433 -6.43 17.20 7.95
C SER A 433 -6.10 18.68 8.11
N GLY A 434 -6.20 19.45 7.03
CA GLY A 434 -5.75 20.85 6.94
C GLY A 434 -4.23 21.03 6.87
N ALA A 435 -3.47 19.92 6.83
CA ALA A 435 -2.02 19.95 6.77
C ALA A 435 -1.50 20.36 5.39
N TYR A 436 -2.21 19.94 4.33
CA TYR A 436 -1.78 20.16 2.96
C TYR A 436 -2.74 21.08 2.20
N LYS A 437 -2.18 22.05 1.49
CA LYS A 437 -2.94 23.05 0.75
C LYS A 437 -2.36 23.26 -0.64
N ASP A 438 -3.24 23.63 -1.58
CA ASP A 438 -2.82 24.09 -2.89
C ASP A 438 -2.14 25.50 -2.81
N LYS A 439 -1.60 25.98 -3.94
CA LYS A 439 -0.95 27.31 -4.03
C LYS A 439 -1.90 28.48 -3.73
N LYS A 440 -3.21 28.25 -3.67
CA LYS A 440 -4.23 29.26 -3.36
C LYS A 440 -4.71 29.19 -1.90
N GLY A 441 -4.20 28.23 -1.12
CA GLY A 441 -4.56 28.02 0.28
C GLY A 441 -5.80 27.15 0.49
N ASN A 442 -6.37 26.55 -0.57
CA ASN A 442 -7.45 25.58 -0.44
C ASN A 442 -6.90 24.22 0.00
N PRO A 443 -7.73 23.33 0.59
CA PRO A 443 -7.33 21.96 0.87
C PRO A 443 -6.71 21.29 -0.38
N TYR A 444 -5.61 20.55 -0.19
CA TYR A 444 -4.98 19.84 -1.30
C TYR A 444 -5.97 18.83 -1.89
N ARG A 445 -6.05 18.79 -3.23
CA ARG A 445 -6.91 17.87 -3.96
C ARG A 445 -6.09 16.71 -4.48
N PHE A 446 -6.38 15.53 -3.96
CA PHE A 446 -5.80 14.27 -4.44
C PHE A 446 -6.46 13.82 -5.75
N ASP A 447 -5.89 12.79 -6.38
CA ASP A 447 -6.54 12.10 -7.49
C ASP A 447 -7.90 11.56 -7.05
N GLY A 448 -8.93 11.72 -7.88
CA GLY A 448 -10.28 11.27 -7.56
C GLY A 448 -10.40 9.76 -7.30
N HIS A 449 -9.46 8.96 -7.83
CA HIS A 449 -9.39 7.53 -7.54
C HIS A 449 -9.00 7.22 -6.09
N ALA A 450 -8.36 8.15 -5.38
CA ALA A 450 -7.81 7.93 -4.05
C ALA A 450 -8.84 7.99 -2.90
N SER A 451 -10.10 7.64 -3.12
CA SER A 451 -11.17 7.71 -2.10
C SER A 451 -10.92 6.84 -0.86
N TRP A 452 -9.95 5.91 -0.89
CA TRP A 452 -9.47 5.19 0.29
C TRP A 452 -8.88 6.12 1.37
N ILE A 453 -8.45 7.33 1.01
CA ILE A 453 -7.98 8.35 1.95
C ILE A 453 -9.06 8.65 2.98
N TYR A 454 -10.28 8.87 2.54
CA TYR A 454 -11.40 9.11 3.45
C TYR A 454 -11.71 7.90 4.34
N VAL A 455 -11.70 6.69 3.75
CA VAL A 455 -11.98 5.45 4.48
C VAL A 455 -10.93 5.22 5.57
N LEU A 456 -9.65 5.25 5.20
CA LEU A 456 -8.56 4.91 6.12
C LEU A 456 -8.24 6.01 7.14
N ASN A 457 -8.71 7.25 6.91
CA ASN A 457 -8.68 8.32 7.91
C ASN A 457 -9.96 8.37 8.78
N ASP A 458 -10.92 7.43 8.57
CA ASP A 458 -12.21 7.38 9.26
C ASP A 458 -13.03 8.66 9.07
N ASP A 459 -13.06 9.14 7.82
CA ASP A 459 -13.81 10.34 7.44
C ASP A 459 -15.10 10.01 6.67
N VAL A 460 -15.40 8.70 6.45
CA VAL A 460 -16.61 8.25 5.75
C VAL A 460 -17.79 8.13 6.70
N GLU A 461 -18.89 8.76 6.29
CA GLU A 461 -20.16 8.76 7.02
C GLU A 461 -21.34 8.76 6.04
N ASP A 462 -22.41 8.06 6.36
CA ASP A 462 -23.69 8.10 5.67
C ASP A 462 -24.83 8.19 6.70
N ALA A 463 -25.74 9.17 6.51
CA ALA A 463 -26.89 9.40 7.40
C ALA A 463 -26.54 9.48 8.91
N GLY A 464 -25.38 10.03 9.26
CA GLY A 464 -24.94 10.17 10.65
C GLY A 464 -24.26 8.92 11.23
N VAL A 465 -24.03 7.89 10.43
CA VAL A 465 -23.35 6.67 10.85
C VAL A 465 -21.96 6.62 10.22
N LYS A 466 -20.92 6.44 11.04
CA LYS A 466 -19.54 6.23 10.58
C LYS A 466 -19.33 4.82 10.06
N LEU A 467 -18.55 4.66 8.98
CA LEU A 467 -18.30 3.38 8.35
C LEU A 467 -17.82 2.30 9.35
N PHE A 468 -16.85 2.62 10.19
CA PHE A 468 -16.32 1.60 11.12
C PHE A 468 -17.24 1.33 12.32
N ALA A 469 -18.09 2.30 12.72
CA ALA A 469 -19.15 2.06 13.69
C ALA A 469 -20.20 1.11 13.11
N TRP A 470 -20.60 1.33 11.84
CA TRP A 470 -21.48 0.43 11.10
C TRP A 470 -20.86 -0.96 10.97
N LEU A 471 -19.58 -1.04 10.55
CA LEU A 471 -18.88 -2.32 10.41
C LEU A 471 -18.90 -3.12 11.73
N ALA A 472 -18.61 -2.46 12.84
CA ALA A 472 -18.57 -3.07 14.18
C ALA A 472 -19.94 -3.60 14.66
N SER A 473 -21.05 -3.10 14.13
CA SER A 473 -22.41 -3.53 14.48
C SER A 473 -22.84 -4.84 13.81
N HIS A 474 -22.10 -5.31 12.77
CA HIS A 474 -22.50 -6.45 11.97
C HIS A 474 -21.91 -7.77 12.47
N ARG A 475 -22.75 -8.78 12.39
CA ARG A 475 -22.45 -10.17 12.73
C ARG A 475 -23.23 -11.08 11.79
N ARG A 476 -22.67 -12.24 11.43
CA ARG A 476 -23.40 -13.31 10.68
C ARG A 476 -24.41 -13.99 11.56
#